data_93b632f1a9cf2db5e072421c1dbe2d55
#
_entry.id   93b632f1a9cf2db5e072421c1dbe2d55
#
_cell.length_a   1.000
_cell.length_b   1.000
_cell.length_c   1.000
_cell.angle_alpha   90.00
_cell.angle_beta   90.00
_cell.angle_gamma   90.00
#
_symmetry.space_group_name_H-M   'P 1'
#
loop_
_entity.id
_entity.type
_entity.pdbx_description
1 polymer ?
#
loop_
_entity_poly.entity_id
_entity_poly.type
_entity_poly.pdbx_seq_one_letter_code
_entity_poly.pdbx_strand_id
1 'polypeptide(L)'
;MSPTRKIWLPKGIVFHNITQQQAGSGNVGVKFYSKGKWTPDTDIYEGDDGILIIMDIAGVKKEEIQIILEGQIISISGVRREPALTKKHIHRLEIDFGYFERRFRIPAEIDPDKVEARYEEGFLYLWIPKQQDVPCTIDIIVS
;
A
#
# COMPACT_ATOMS: atom_id res chain seq x y z
N MET A 1 -13.04 -11.15 13.89
CA MET A 1 -12.94 -9.87 13.18
C MET A 1 -11.59 -9.26 13.40
N SER A 2 -10.86 -9.01 12.34
CA SER A 2 -9.54 -8.36 12.48
C SER A 2 -9.75 -6.90 12.86
N PRO A 3 -9.00 -6.39 13.80
CA PRO A 3 -9.14 -4.99 14.18
C PRO A 3 -8.65 -4.09 13.06
N THR A 4 -9.35 -3.00 12.85
CA THR A 4 -8.87 -1.93 11.99
C THR A 4 -7.65 -1.31 12.65
N ARG A 5 -6.58 -1.20 11.90
CA ARG A 5 -5.35 -0.62 12.41
C ARG A 5 -4.79 0.40 11.44
N LYS A 6 -4.57 1.60 11.95
CA LYS A 6 -3.89 2.66 11.21
C LYS A 6 -2.45 2.69 11.69
N ILE A 7 -1.55 2.42 10.76
CA ILE A 7 -0.13 2.27 11.08
C ILE A 7 0.65 3.42 10.46
N TRP A 8 1.45 4.07 11.26
CA TRP A 8 2.31 5.15 10.80
C TRP A 8 3.74 4.96 11.30
N LEU A 9 4.69 5.17 10.41
CA LEU A 9 6.08 5.03 10.74
C LEU A 9 6.78 6.38 10.87
N PRO A 10 7.84 6.43 11.66
CA PRO A 10 8.70 7.59 11.68
C PRO A 10 9.34 7.83 10.31
N LYS A 11 9.69 9.08 10.05
CA LYS A 11 10.46 9.41 8.87
C LYS A 11 11.83 8.72 8.91
N GLY A 12 12.33 8.38 7.74
CA GLY A 12 13.69 7.85 7.63
C GLY A 12 13.81 6.35 7.57
N ILE A 13 12.69 5.65 7.49
CA ILE A 13 12.77 4.21 7.28
C ILE A 13 13.25 3.95 5.88
N VAL A 14 14.27 3.13 5.78
CA VAL A 14 14.86 2.75 4.50
C VAL A 14 14.41 1.33 4.18
N PHE A 15 13.83 1.17 3.01
CA PHE A 15 13.44 -0.14 2.52
C PHE A 15 14.62 -0.76 1.77
N HIS A 16 15.25 -1.73 2.40
CA HIS A 16 16.41 -2.40 1.82
C HIS A 16 15.97 -3.68 1.08
N ASN A 17 16.80 -4.10 0.18
CA ASN A 17 16.69 -5.40 -0.50
C ASN A 17 15.40 -5.60 -1.30
N ILE A 18 14.78 -4.51 -1.72
CA ILE A 18 13.64 -4.59 -2.62
C ILE A 18 14.18 -4.53 -4.03
N THR A 19 13.98 -5.60 -4.75
CA THR A 19 14.41 -5.70 -6.14
C THR A 19 13.22 -5.37 -7.03
N GLN A 20 13.42 -4.45 -7.94
CA GLN A 20 12.43 -4.20 -8.96
C GLN A 20 12.40 -5.40 -9.90
N GLN A 21 11.41 -6.21 -9.75
CA GLN A 21 11.18 -7.28 -10.69
C GLN A 21 10.27 -6.75 -11.78
N GLN A 22 10.68 -6.92 -13.01
CA GLN A 22 9.78 -6.68 -14.10
C GLN A 22 8.57 -7.56 -13.92
N ALA A 23 7.39 -6.99 -14.11
CA ALA A 23 6.16 -7.74 -14.08
C ALA A 23 6.26 -8.82 -15.14
N GLY A 24 6.79 -9.95 -14.72
CA GLY A 24 6.75 -11.15 -15.54
C GLY A 24 5.30 -11.58 -15.64
N SER A 25 4.99 -12.18 -16.73
CA SER A 25 3.68 -12.80 -17.00
C SER A 25 3.40 -13.96 -16.05
N GLY A 26 3.82 -13.88 -14.87
CA GLY A 26 3.64 -15.00 -14.01
C GLY A 26 2.59 -14.75 -12.99
N ASN A 27 1.87 -14.99 -12.76
CA ASN A 27 0.77 -15.70 -12.21
C ASN A 27 0.66 -15.80 -10.71
N VAL A 28 1.54 -15.43 -9.90
CA VAL A 28 1.42 -15.53 -8.44
C VAL A 28 1.68 -14.18 -7.81
N GLY A 29 1.19 -13.16 -8.45
CA GLY A 29 1.38 -11.83 -7.95
C GLY A 29 0.31 -11.40 -6.97
N VAL A 30 0.50 -10.22 -6.46
CA VAL A 30 -0.50 -9.52 -5.67
C VAL A 30 -1.71 -9.25 -6.56
N LYS A 31 -2.88 -9.71 -6.13
CA LYS A 31 -4.13 -9.35 -6.80
C LYS A 31 -4.66 -8.06 -6.20
N PHE A 32 -5.23 -7.23 -7.04
CA PHE A 32 -5.74 -5.94 -6.59
C PHE A 32 -7.11 -5.66 -7.19
N TYR A 33 -7.88 -4.90 -6.43
CA TYR A 33 -9.22 -4.47 -6.79
C TYR A 33 -9.35 -2.98 -6.49
N SER A 34 -10.21 -2.32 -7.21
CA SER A 34 -10.41 -0.90 -7.05
C SER A 34 -11.89 -0.56 -6.96
N LYS A 35 -12.22 0.43 -6.14
CA LYS A 35 -13.56 0.93 -5.93
C LYS A 35 -13.50 2.43 -5.63
N GLY A 36 -14.57 3.16 -5.98
CA GLY A 36 -14.63 4.59 -5.73
C GLY A 36 -14.63 5.40 -7.02
N LYS A 37 -14.45 6.71 -6.88
CA LYS A 37 -14.52 7.63 -8.03
C LYS A 37 -13.25 7.66 -8.85
N TRP A 38 -12.13 7.26 -8.29
CA TRP A 38 -10.86 7.25 -8.99
C TRP A 38 -9.97 6.16 -8.43
N THR A 39 -8.96 5.81 -9.19
CA THR A 39 -8.03 4.76 -8.83
C THR A 39 -6.64 5.37 -8.73
N PRO A 40 -6.09 5.49 -7.52
CA PRO A 40 -4.73 5.99 -7.37
C PRO A 40 -3.72 5.06 -8.03
N ASP A 41 -2.79 5.65 -8.76
CA ASP A 41 -1.70 4.90 -9.36
C ASP A 41 -0.85 4.27 -8.26
N THR A 42 -0.53 3.00 -8.43
CA THR A 42 0.13 2.22 -7.41
C THR A 42 1.21 1.34 -8.02
N ASP A 43 2.39 1.43 -7.45
CA ASP A 43 3.50 0.53 -7.78
C ASP A 43 3.65 -0.51 -6.69
N ILE A 44 3.91 -1.74 -7.08
CA ILE A 44 4.10 -2.84 -6.16
C ILE A 44 5.41 -3.54 -6.51
N TYR A 45 6.29 -3.60 -5.51
CA TYR A 45 7.58 -4.25 -5.63
C TYR A 45 7.63 -5.44 -4.68
N GLU A 46 8.22 -6.51 -5.12
CA GLU A 46 8.47 -7.67 -4.27
C GLU A 46 9.94 -8.01 -4.27
N GLY A 47 10.51 -8.14 -3.10
CA GLY A 47 11.86 -8.63 -2.88
C GLY A 47 11.86 -9.84 -1.96
N ASP A 48 13.04 -10.32 -1.64
CA ASP A 48 13.17 -11.47 -0.73
C ASP A 48 12.68 -11.18 0.67
N ASP A 49 12.76 -9.91 1.10
CA ASP A 49 12.41 -9.51 2.45
C ASP A 49 10.94 -9.14 2.60
N GLY A 50 10.27 -8.79 1.54
CA GLY A 50 8.88 -8.34 1.65
C GLY A 50 8.36 -7.68 0.39
N ILE A 51 7.21 -7.04 0.58
CA ILE A 51 6.49 -6.35 -0.49
C ILE A 51 6.38 -4.87 -0.12
N LEU A 52 6.71 -4.00 -1.07
CA LEU A 52 6.52 -2.56 -0.93
C LEU A 52 5.42 -2.10 -1.88
N ILE A 53 4.42 -1.44 -1.32
CA ILE A 53 3.37 -0.79 -2.10
C ILE A 53 3.58 0.71 -2.01
N ILE A 54 3.64 1.37 -3.16
CA ILE A 54 3.74 2.84 -3.23
C ILE A 54 2.52 3.34 -3.97
N MET A 55 1.76 4.23 -3.33
CA MET A 55 0.53 4.76 -3.89
C MET A 55 0.61 6.28 -3.98
N ASP A 56 0.32 6.81 -5.16
CA ASP A 56 0.27 8.24 -5.39
C ASP A 56 -1.11 8.77 -4.97
N ILE A 57 -1.16 9.38 -3.80
CA ILE A 57 -2.37 9.98 -3.27
C ILE A 57 -2.12 11.42 -2.80
N ALA A 58 -1.36 12.15 -3.59
CA ALA A 58 -1.07 13.54 -3.30
C ALA A 58 -2.35 14.34 -3.03
N GLY A 59 -2.32 15.18 -2.02
CA GLY A 59 -3.47 16.00 -1.63
C GLY A 59 -4.45 15.35 -0.67
N VAL A 60 -4.34 14.06 -0.44
CA VAL A 60 -5.15 13.38 0.58
C VAL A 60 -4.58 13.70 1.96
N LYS A 61 -5.45 14.04 2.89
CA LYS A 61 -5.02 14.31 4.26
C LYS A 61 -4.66 13.00 4.96
N LYS A 62 -3.56 13.00 5.68
CA LYS A 62 -3.10 11.82 6.41
C LYS A 62 -4.19 11.24 7.31
N GLU A 63 -4.96 12.10 7.95
CA GLU A 63 -6.03 11.70 8.87
C GLU A 63 -7.19 11.02 8.16
N GLU A 64 -7.30 11.19 6.85
CA GLU A 64 -8.37 10.59 6.06
C GLU A 64 -7.93 9.33 5.33
N ILE A 65 -6.68 8.91 5.50
CA ILE A 65 -6.20 7.64 4.94
C ILE A 65 -6.51 6.53 5.93
N GLN A 66 -7.11 5.46 5.43
CA GLN A 66 -7.45 4.30 6.24
C GLN A 66 -6.80 3.06 5.64
N ILE A 67 -6.12 2.30 6.49
CA ILE A 67 -5.49 1.04 6.10
C ILE A 67 -6.08 -0.05 6.98
N ILE A 68 -6.69 -1.04 6.35
CA ILE A 68 -7.34 -2.16 7.04
C ILE A 68 -6.67 -3.45 6.60
N LEU A 69 -6.29 -4.26 7.59
CA LEU A 69 -5.69 -5.57 7.35
C LEU A 69 -6.66 -6.65 7.81
N GLU A 70 -7.08 -7.50 6.90
CA GLU A 70 -7.96 -8.63 7.20
C GLU A 70 -7.43 -9.88 6.52
N GLY A 71 -6.80 -10.75 7.31
CA GLY A 71 -6.18 -11.94 6.76
C GLY A 71 -5.08 -11.59 5.77
N GLN A 72 -5.26 -11.97 4.53
CA GLN A 72 -4.32 -11.69 3.44
C GLN A 72 -4.68 -10.45 2.64
N ILE A 73 -5.71 -9.73 3.06
CA ILE A 73 -6.22 -8.58 2.30
C ILE A 73 -5.84 -7.28 2.99
N ILE A 74 -5.26 -6.37 2.23
CA ILE A 74 -4.99 -5.02 2.67
C ILE A 74 -5.91 -4.09 1.89
N SER A 75 -6.67 -3.28 2.62
CA SER A 75 -7.53 -2.27 2.02
C SER A 75 -7.00 -0.89 2.35
N ILE A 76 -6.81 -0.07 1.33
CA ILE A 76 -6.37 1.31 1.48
C ILE A 76 -7.46 2.20 0.91
N SER A 77 -7.95 3.13 1.70
CA SER A 77 -9.02 4.03 1.29
C SER A 77 -8.77 5.44 1.79
N GLY A 78 -9.43 6.39 1.16
CA GLY A 78 -9.36 7.78 1.54
C GLY A 78 -10.19 8.66 0.62
N VAL A 79 -10.09 9.96 0.83
CA VAL A 79 -10.78 10.95 0.02
C VAL A 79 -9.80 12.04 -0.38
N ARG A 80 -9.72 12.31 -1.67
CA ARG A 80 -9.04 13.51 -2.16
C ARG A 80 -10.11 14.56 -2.42
N ARG A 81 -10.12 15.59 -1.58
CA ARG A 81 -11.19 16.59 -1.62
C ARG A 81 -10.91 17.63 -2.69
N GLU A 82 -11.92 17.87 -3.49
CA GLU A 82 -11.87 18.95 -4.47
C GLU A 82 -11.90 20.30 -3.78
N PRO A 83 -11.08 21.27 -4.22
CA PRO A 83 -11.12 22.60 -3.66
C PRO A 83 -12.50 23.24 -3.84
N ALA A 84 -12.95 24.00 -2.84
CA ALA A 84 -14.21 24.71 -2.91
C ALA A 84 -14.00 25.99 -3.74
N LEU A 85 -14.17 25.90 -5.03
CA LEU A 85 -14.00 26.99 -5.96
C LEU A 85 -15.32 27.35 -6.64
N THR A 86 -15.52 28.65 -6.91
CA THR A 86 -16.61 29.08 -7.76
C THR A 86 -16.26 28.74 -9.21
N LYS A 87 -17.01 27.80 -9.80
CA LYS A 87 -16.71 27.34 -11.15
C LYS A 87 -17.68 27.95 -12.14
N LYS A 88 -17.31 29.07 -12.75
CA LYS A 88 -18.12 29.68 -13.81
C LYS A 88 -17.76 29.14 -15.19
N HIS A 89 -16.49 28.99 -15.45
CA HIS A 89 -16.00 28.50 -16.73
C HIS A 89 -14.94 27.44 -16.50
N ILE A 90 -15.21 26.21 -16.92
CA ILE A 90 -14.27 25.11 -16.82
C ILE A 90 -13.59 24.97 -18.16
N HIS A 91 -12.27 25.06 -18.16
CA HIS A 91 -11.47 24.84 -19.36
C HIS A 91 -10.96 23.42 -19.48
N ARG A 92 -10.57 22.81 -18.38
CA ARG A 92 -10.05 21.45 -18.36
C ARG A 92 -10.10 20.87 -16.95
N LEU A 93 -10.48 19.61 -16.86
CA LEU A 93 -10.48 18.84 -15.61
C LEU A 93 -9.73 17.54 -15.87
N GLU A 94 -8.54 17.42 -15.29
CA GLU A 94 -7.70 16.23 -15.44
C GLU A 94 -7.36 15.58 -14.11
N ILE A 95 -7.56 16.31 -13.00
CA ILE A 95 -7.23 15.80 -11.68
C ILE A 95 -8.44 15.05 -11.14
N ASP A 96 -8.20 13.82 -10.71
CA ASP A 96 -9.23 12.99 -10.10
C ASP A 96 -9.39 13.34 -8.62
N PHE A 97 -10.62 13.57 -8.20
CA PHE A 97 -10.97 13.83 -6.80
C PHE A 97 -12.04 12.85 -6.35
N GLY A 98 -12.16 12.70 -5.05
CA GLY A 98 -13.20 11.93 -4.43
C GLY A 98 -12.68 10.73 -3.66
N TYR A 99 -13.61 9.87 -3.30
CA TYR A 99 -13.31 8.65 -2.56
C TYR A 99 -12.61 7.64 -3.44
N PHE A 100 -11.62 6.98 -2.86
CA PHE A 100 -10.98 5.83 -3.46
C PHE A 100 -10.87 4.68 -2.44
N GLU A 101 -10.87 3.48 -2.93
CA GLU A 101 -10.53 2.29 -2.17
C GLU A 101 -9.80 1.32 -3.07
N ARG A 102 -8.65 0.85 -2.64
CA ARG A 102 -7.93 -0.22 -3.31
C ARG A 102 -7.68 -1.35 -2.35
N ARG A 103 -7.88 -2.56 -2.82
CA ARG A 103 -7.64 -3.77 -2.07
C ARG A 103 -6.55 -4.58 -2.74
N PHE A 104 -5.66 -5.11 -1.93
CA PHE A 104 -4.57 -5.94 -2.39
C PHE A 104 -4.61 -7.26 -1.65
N ARG A 105 -4.63 -8.35 -2.40
CA ARG A 105 -4.52 -9.67 -1.82
C ARG A 105 -3.07 -10.10 -1.89
N ILE A 106 -2.45 -10.27 -0.75
CA ILE A 106 -1.07 -10.67 -0.61
C ILE A 106 -1.01 -12.20 -0.58
N PRO A 107 -0.14 -12.85 -1.37
CA PRO A 107 -0.11 -14.31 -1.45
C PRO A 107 0.60 -14.97 -0.27
N ALA A 108 0.60 -14.35 0.88
CA ALA A 108 1.20 -14.83 2.10
C ALA A 108 0.45 -14.31 3.30
N GLU A 109 0.60 -14.95 4.43
CA GLU A 109 0.03 -14.43 5.65
C GLU A 109 0.72 -13.15 6.06
N ILE A 110 -0.06 -12.19 6.50
CA ILE A 110 0.42 -10.90 6.94
C ILE A 110 0.37 -10.83 8.46
N ASP A 111 1.50 -10.50 9.05
CA ASP A 111 1.53 -10.17 10.47
C ASP A 111 1.25 -8.68 10.62
N PRO A 112 0.07 -8.29 11.14
CA PRO A 112 -0.27 -6.87 11.25
C PRO A 112 0.70 -6.06 12.10
N ASP A 113 1.41 -6.72 13.01
CA ASP A 113 2.35 -6.03 13.89
C ASP A 113 3.64 -5.64 13.17
N LYS A 114 3.90 -6.23 12.02
CA LYS A 114 5.10 -5.99 11.24
C LYS A 114 4.88 -5.13 10.01
N VAL A 115 3.63 -4.85 9.66
CA VAL A 115 3.33 -3.97 8.54
C VAL A 115 3.62 -2.52 8.93
N GLU A 116 4.28 -1.82 8.06
CA GLU A 116 4.72 -0.46 8.30
C GLU A 116 4.19 0.46 7.21
N ALA A 117 3.73 1.64 7.62
CA ALA A 117 3.18 2.61 6.68
C ALA A 117 3.74 3.99 6.93
N ARG A 118 4.06 4.69 5.85
CA ARG A 118 4.54 6.06 5.89
C ARG A 118 3.87 6.86 4.78
N TYR A 119 3.41 8.05 5.10
CA TYR A 119 2.86 8.98 4.12
C TYR A 119 3.73 10.22 4.06
N GLU A 120 4.34 10.48 2.93
CA GLU A 120 5.31 11.55 2.75
C GLU A 120 5.26 12.08 1.32
N GLU A 121 5.22 13.40 1.21
CA GLU A 121 5.26 14.08 -0.09
C GLU A 121 4.20 13.58 -1.09
N GLY A 122 3.03 13.21 -0.57
CA GLY A 122 1.93 12.73 -1.41
C GLY A 122 1.97 11.25 -1.75
N PHE A 123 2.99 10.54 -1.34
CA PHE A 123 3.10 9.10 -1.55
C PHE A 123 2.87 8.33 -0.27
N LEU A 124 2.04 7.32 -0.37
CA LEU A 124 1.88 6.34 0.71
C LEU A 124 2.79 5.16 0.43
N TYR A 125 3.66 4.86 1.41
CA TYR A 125 4.54 3.70 1.36
C TYR A 125 4.03 2.67 2.36
N LEU A 126 3.78 1.47 1.90
CA LEU A 126 3.34 0.38 2.75
C LEU A 126 4.32 -0.78 2.60
N TRP A 127 4.97 -1.12 3.71
CA TRP A 127 5.93 -2.21 3.75
C TRP A 127 5.34 -3.43 4.44
N ILE A 128 5.35 -4.56 3.75
CA ILE A 128 4.84 -5.82 4.25
C ILE A 128 6.00 -6.81 4.26
N PRO A 129 6.60 -7.07 5.43
CA PRO A 129 7.70 -8.02 5.49
C PRO A 129 7.18 -9.43 5.24
N LYS A 130 7.97 -10.22 4.53
CA LYS A 130 7.69 -11.62 4.37
C LYS A 130 7.99 -12.33 5.68
N GLN A 131 7.10 -13.22 6.07
CA GLN A 131 7.38 -14.10 7.18
C GLN A 131 8.45 -15.08 6.74
N GLN A 132 9.54 -15.08 7.47
CA GLN A 132 10.50 -16.14 7.30
C GLN A 132 9.95 -17.38 8.01
N ASP A 133 9.90 -18.48 7.29
CA ASP A 133 9.58 -19.75 7.91
C ASP A 133 10.60 -20.00 9.00
N VAL A 134 10.14 -19.93 10.20
CA VAL A 134 10.98 -20.10 11.38
C VAL A 134 11.77 -21.40 11.34
N PRO A 135 11.21 -22.49 10.84
CA PRO A 135 12.00 -23.72 10.73
C PRO A 135 13.11 -23.61 9.72
N CYS A 136 13.04 -22.59 8.98
CA CYS A 136 14.18 -22.46 8.17
C CYS A 136 15.38 -22.20 8.91
N THR A 137 15.20 -22.31 9.46
CA THR A 137 16.06 -22.05 9.85
C THR A 137 16.83 -22.56 10.46
N ILE A 138 16.89 -22.52 10.43
CA ILE A 138 17.52 -22.80 10.85
C ILE A 138 18.18 -23.60 10.81
N ASP A 139 18.24 -23.90 10.47
CA ASP A 139 18.92 -24.63 10.45
C ASP A 139 19.94 -24.48 10.18
N ILE A 140 19.95 -24.12 10.07
CA ILE A 140 20.69 -24.03 9.88
C ILE A 140 21.57 -24.08 10.44
N ILE A 141 21.60 -24.18 10.54
CA ILE A 141 22.21 -24.27 10.89
C ILE A 141 23.09 -24.76 10.98
N VAL A 142 23.16 -24.76 10.84
CA VAL A 142 23.80 -25.10 10.95
C VAL A 142 24.66 -25.39 11.04
N SER A 143 24.79 -25.46 10.99
CA SER A 143 25.59 -25.76 11.06
C SER A 143 26.24 -26.16 11.03
#